data_4f16bfaad98759b71cf0a866d293589d
#
_entry.id   4f16bfaad98759b71cf0a866d293589d
#
_cell.length_a   1.000
_cell.length_b   1.000
_cell.length_c   1.000
_cell.angle_alpha   90.00
_cell.angle_beta   90.00
_cell.angle_gamma   90.00
#
_symmetry.space_group_name_H-M   'P 1'
#
loop_
_entity.id
_entity.type
_entity.pdbx_description
1 polymer ?
#
loop_
_entity_poly.entity_id
_entity_poly.type
_entity_poly.pdbx_seq_one_letter_code
_entity_poly.pdbx_strand_id
1 'polypeptide(L)'
;KVLAASFCRTDGHAEPNATVLAFRAAAERHGARFLLGQAASEILVERDKFVGIRIGKERIVGSVCVVAAGIHSNDLLAPLGLSIPLSIPMVTVIQTEPLEPLLKPVFGVANANCAGRQQIDGRLRVTSSAMDWHGDLTPGPPPAVAPTASSIARTIENVSGVLPVLSEAKIAKIWAGLLDLTPDALPVIERVPEIDGIVIAAGFSGHGFGIGPMTSLLVRDLVLGDTPRLPLNAFQRSRFQGQEIKQNSLTLHG
;
A
#
# COMPACT_ATOMS: atom_id res chain seq x y z
N LYS A 1 3.67 -29.80 -2.29
CA LYS A 1 4.60 -30.30 -1.25
C LYS A 1 5.54 -29.16 -0.87
N VAL A 2 5.52 -28.72 0.40
CA VAL A 2 6.47 -27.75 0.92
C VAL A 2 7.84 -28.44 1.04
N LEU A 3 8.89 -27.85 0.44
CA LEU A 3 10.25 -28.39 0.46
C LEU A 3 11.09 -27.79 1.59
N ALA A 4 10.87 -26.50 1.89
CA ALA A 4 11.56 -25.78 2.94
C ALA A 4 10.67 -24.64 3.46
N ALA A 5 10.94 -24.20 4.67
CA ALA A 5 10.30 -23.04 5.26
C ALA A 5 11.30 -22.30 6.15
N SER A 6 11.14 -20.97 6.24
CA SER A 6 11.82 -20.14 7.23
C SER A 6 10.80 -19.61 8.23
N PHE A 7 11.23 -19.45 9.47
CA PHE A 7 10.38 -18.92 10.55
C PHE A 7 11.11 -17.81 11.29
N CYS A 8 10.50 -16.64 11.32
CA CYS A 8 10.98 -15.51 12.11
C CYS A 8 10.19 -15.41 13.42
N ARG A 9 10.86 -15.57 14.55
CA ARG A 9 10.23 -15.56 15.88
C ARG A 9 9.76 -14.18 16.31
N THR A 10 10.30 -13.12 15.72
CA THR A 10 9.99 -11.72 16.01
C THR A 10 8.97 -11.11 15.06
N ASP A 11 8.57 -11.85 14.03
CA ASP A 11 7.48 -11.44 13.15
C ASP A 11 6.12 -11.53 13.86
N GLY A 12 5.18 -10.75 13.34
CA GLY A 12 3.83 -10.71 13.87
C GLY A 12 2.87 -10.04 12.92
N HIS A 13 1.68 -9.81 13.42
CA HIS A 13 0.67 -9.04 12.69
C HIS A 13 -0.10 -8.14 13.66
N ALA A 14 -0.63 -7.05 13.13
CA ALA A 14 -1.53 -6.16 13.85
C ALA A 14 -2.88 -6.09 13.14
N GLU A 15 -3.91 -5.66 13.84
CA GLU A 15 -5.21 -5.39 13.23
C GLU A 15 -5.14 -4.03 12.53
N PRO A 16 -5.34 -3.97 11.18
CA PRO A 16 -5.06 -2.74 10.42
C PRO A 16 -5.92 -1.54 10.84
N ASN A 17 -7.23 -1.74 11.03
CA ASN A 17 -8.13 -0.65 11.38
C ASN A 17 -7.81 -0.07 12.76
N ALA A 18 -7.62 -0.93 13.76
CA ALA A 18 -7.27 -0.50 15.11
C ALA A 18 -5.94 0.25 15.12
N THR A 19 -4.97 -0.23 14.36
CA THR A 19 -3.65 0.41 14.24
C THR A 19 -3.76 1.81 13.62
N VAL A 20 -4.44 1.94 12.48
CA VAL A 20 -4.60 3.23 11.79
C VAL A 20 -5.40 4.21 12.66
N LEU A 21 -6.47 3.75 13.31
CA LEU A 21 -7.26 4.59 14.22
C LEU A 21 -6.45 5.05 15.42
N ALA A 22 -5.58 4.19 15.97
CA ALA A 22 -4.70 4.57 17.08
C ALA A 22 -3.68 5.64 16.66
N PHE A 23 -3.05 5.50 15.48
CA PHE A 23 -2.16 6.53 14.93
C PHE A 23 -2.90 7.83 14.67
N ARG A 24 -4.09 7.77 14.08
CA ARG A 24 -4.92 8.95 13.86
C ARG A 24 -5.23 9.66 15.18
N ALA A 25 -5.75 8.94 16.16
CA ALA A 25 -6.07 9.53 17.46
C ALA A 25 -4.85 10.15 18.15
N ALA A 26 -3.66 9.52 17.99
CA ALA A 26 -2.42 10.10 18.49
C ALA A 26 -2.07 11.40 17.76
N ALA A 27 -2.16 11.43 16.43
CA ALA A 27 -1.89 12.62 15.64
C ALA A 27 -2.85 13.78 15.99
N GLU A 28 -4.14 13.50 16.16
CA GLU A 28 -5.15 14.48 16.58
C GLU A 28 -4.80 15.08 17.97
N ARG A 29 -4.35 14.27 18.93
CA ARG A 29 -3.86 14.78 20.24
C ARG A 29 -2.66 15.72 20.12
N HIS A 30 -1.88 15.59 19.06
CA HIS A 30 -0.75 16.47 18.73
C HIS A 30 -1.12 17.61 17.78
N GLY A 31 -2.41 17.85 17.55
CA GLY A 31 -2.89 18.99 16.77
C GLY A 31 -3.06 18.73 15.27
N ALA A 32 -2.89 17.51 14.79
CA ALA A 32 -3.17 17.18 13.39
C ALA A 32 -4.68 17.26 13.12
N ARG A 33 -5.03 17.78 11.93
CA ARG A 33 -6.41 17.90 11.46
C ARG A 33 -6.62 16.94 10.30
N PHE A 34 -7.75 16.22 10.31
CA PHE A 34 -8.14 15.29 9.25
C PHE A 34 -9.39 15.83 8.54
N LEU A 35 -9.28 16.03 7.23
CA LEU A 35 -10.39 16.43 6.36
C LEU A 35 -10.91 15.21 5.61
N LEU A 36 -11.70 14.39 6.30
CA LEU A 36 -12.24 13.14 5.74
C LEU A 36 -13.35 13.42 4.74
N GLY A 37 -13.47 12.53 3.73
CA GLY A 37 -14.47 12.67 2.68
C GLY A 37 -14.20 13.81 1.69
N GLN A 38 -13.01 14.40 1.74
CA GLN A 38 -12.59 15.49 0.86
C GLN A 38 -11.32 15.07 0.11
N ALA A 39 -11.38 15.09 -1.21
CA ALA A 39 -10.22 14.76 -2.05
C ALA A 39 -9.40 16.04 -2.34
N ALA A 40 -8.09 15.97 -2.17
CA ALA A 40 -7.18 16.94 -2.75
C ALA A 40 -7.18 16.74 -4.27
N SER A 41 -7.46 17.79 -5.03
CA SER A 41 -7.56 17.73 -6.50
C SER A 41 -6.35 18.33 -7.21
N GLU A 42 -5.55 19.12 -6.52
CA GLU A 42 -4.41 19.82 -7.13
C GLU A 42 -3.38 20.22 -6.09
N ILE A 43 -2.10 20.09 -6.44
CA ILE A 43 -0.98 20.67 -5.71
C ILE A 43 -0.63 22.01 -6.37
N LEU A 44 -0.66 23.08 -5.61
CA LEU A 44 -0.41 24.43 -6.11
C LEU A 44 1.07 24.77 -5.96
N VAL A 45 1.70 25.15 -7.09
CA VAL A 45 3.13 25.48 -7.17
C VAL A 45 3.28 26.85 -7.81
N GLU A 46 4.12 27.69 -7.22
CA GLU A 46 4.49 29.00 -7.77
C GLU A 46 6.03 29.12 -7.75
N ARG A 47 6.65 29.38 -8.92
CA ARG A 47 8.11 29.51 -9.06
C ARG A 47 8.89 28.35 -8.45
N ASP A 48 8.49 27.13 -8.84
CA ASP A 48 9.08 25.86 -8.39
C ASP A 48 9.01 25.67 -6.85
N LYS A 49 8.02 26.26 -6.20
CA LYS A 49 7.78 26.10 -4.76
C LYS A 49 6.33 25.75 -4.47
N PHE A 50 6.12 24.77 -3.60
CA PHE A 50 4.80 24.44 -3.07
C PHE A 50 4.21 25.62 -2.30
N VAL A 51 2.94 25.96 -2.57
CA VAL A 51 2.21 27.06 -1.90
C VAL A 51 0.87 26.64 -1.32
N GLY A 52 0.40 25.43 -1.60
CA GLY A 52 -0.86 24.93 -1.06
C GLY A 52 -1.46 23.79 -1.87
N ILE A 53 -2.60 23.30 -1.41
CA ILE A 53 -3.41 22.29 -2.10
C ILE A 53 -4.82 22.81 -2.34
N ARG A 54 -5.49 22.29 -3.37
CA ARG A 54 -6.89 22.54 -3.66
C ARG A 54 -7.76 21.39 -3.19
N ILE A 55 -8.83 21.72 -2.48
CA ILE A 55 -9.89 20.80 -2.07
C ILE A 55 -11.22 21.39 -2.51
N GLY A 56 -11.83 20.85 -3.55
CA GLY A 56 -13.01 21.46 -4.15
C GLY A 56 -12.73 22.90 -4.61
N LYS A 57 -13.39 23.89 -3.99
CA LYS A 57 -13.17 25.32 -4.27
C LYS A 57 -12.19 25.99 -3.28
N GLU A 58 -11.79 25.30 -2.23
CA GLU A 58 -10.94 25.87 -1.19
C GLU A 58 -9.45 25.67 -1.50
N ARG A 59 -8.62 26.60 -1.05
CA ARG A 59 -7.17 26.51 -1.04
C ARG A 59 -6.69 26.39 0.40
N ILE A 60 -5.93 25.31 0.69
CA ILE A 60 -5.25 25.15 1.96
C ILE A 60 -3.77 25.49 1.73
N VAL A 61 -3.29 26.52 2.42
CA VAL A 61 -1.91 26.98 2.33
C VAL A 61 -1.03 26.13 3.25
N GLY A 62 0.19 25.87 2.83
CA GLY A 62 1.18 25.15 3.61
C GLY A 62 2.60 25.40 3.12
N SER A 63 3.60 25.00 3.88
CA SER A 63 5.02 25.12 3.52
C SER A 63 5.59 23.85 2.92
N VAL A 64 5.02 22.69 3.27
CA VAL A 64 5.42 21.37 2.75
C VAL A 64 4.18 20.53 2.49
N CYS A 65 4.18 19.81 1.37
CA CYS A 65 3.19 18.81 1.01
C CYS A 65 3.83 17.42 1.01
N VAL A 66 3.19 16.46 1.67
CA VAL A 66 3.54 15.04 1.55
C VAL A 66 2.50 14.36 0.67
N VAL A 67 2.92 13.86 -0.49
CA VAL A 67 2.07 13.08 -1.38
C VAL A 67 2.17 11.61 -0.96
N ALA A 68 1.16 11.15 -0.22
CA ALA A 68 1.02 9.77 0.26
C ALA A 68 -0.33 9.20 -0.19
N ALA A 69 -0.68 9.42 -1.46
CA ALA A 69 -2.00 9.14 -2.02
C ALA A 69 -2.15 7.72 -2.62
N GLY A 70 -1.16 6.84 -2.42
CA GLY A 70 -1.17 5.46 -2.90
C GLY A 70 -1.41 5.40 -4.41
N ILE A 71 -2.41 4.65 -4.85
CA ILE A 71 -2.76 4.51 -6.27
C ILE A 71 -3.10 5.83 -6.98
N HIS A 72 -3.47 6.87 -6.24
CA HIS A 72 -3.80 8.21 -6.74
C HIS A 72 -2.62 9.20 -6.72
N SER A 73 -1.40 8.73 -6.40
CA SER A 73 -0.25 9.64 -6.30
C SER A 73 0.06 10.33 -7.64
N ASN A 74 -0.06 9.61 -8.75
CA ASN A 74 0.18 10.18 -10.07
C ASN A 74 -0.90 11.17 -10.50
N ASP A 75 -2.14 11.07 -10.01
CA ASP A 75 -3.20 12.06 -10.30
C ASP A 75 -2.79 13.45 -9.80
N LEU A 76 -2.07 13.51 -8.67
CA LEU A 76 -1.56 14.75 -8.09
C LEU A 76 -0.19 15.17 -8.65
N LEU A 77 0.64 14.23 -9.07
CA LEU A 77 2.02 14.49 -9.51
C LEU A 77 2.10 14.83 -11.02
N ALA A 78 1.27 14.19 -11.86
CA ALA A 78 1.34 14.36 -13.31
C ALA A 78 1.14 15.81 -13.79
N PRO A 79 0.23 16.62 -13.20
CA PRO A 79 0.09 18.02 -13.56
C PRO A 79 1.36 18.86 -13.30
N LEU A 80 2.26 18.38 -12.45
CA LEU A 80 3.55 19.01 -12.14
C LEU A 80 4.70 18.48 -13.00
N GLY A 81 4.42 17.62 -13.98
CA GLY A 81 5.46 16.96 -14.78
C GLY A 81 6.20 15.84 -14.03
N LEU A 82 5.69 15.40 -12.90
CA LEU A 82 6.26 14.36 -12.06
C LEU A 82 5.47 13.05 -12.21
N SER A 83 6.15 11.92 -12.13
CA SER A 83 5.48 10.63 -12.17
C SER A 83 6.27 9.54 -11.44
N ILE A 84 5.56 8.52 -10.99
CA ILE A 84 6.12 7.26 -10.48
C ILE A 84 5.62 6.16 -11.42
N PRO A 85 6.47 5.21 -11.87
CA PRO A 85 6.04 4.11 -12.73
C PRO A 85 5.24 3.09 -11.89
N LEU A 86 3.96 3.37 -11.67
CA LEU A 86 3.05 2.51 -10.93
C LEU A 86 2.24 1.63 -11.87
N SER A 87 2.17 0.33 -11.55
CA SER A 87 1.09 -0.54 -11.99
C SER A 87 0.06 -0.72 -10.87
N ILE A 88 -1.20 -0.88 -11.22
CA ILE A 88 -2.30 -0.92 -10.24
C ILE A 88 -3.05 -2.25 -10.39
N PRO A 89 -2.51 -3.35 -9.85
CA PRO A 89 -3.19 -4.62 -9.85
C PRO A 89 -4.22 -4.73 -8.73
N MET A 90 -5.16 -5.64 -8.93
CA MET A 90 -6.18 -6.02 -7.94
C MET A 90 -5.78 -7.29 -7.21
N VAL A 91 -5.96 -7.30 -5.90
CA VAL A 91 -5.78 -8.48 -5.04
C VAL A 91 -7.11 -8.88 -4.43
N THR A 92 -7.43 -10.17 -4.52
CA THR A 92 -8.60 -10.76 -3.87
C THR A 92 -8.26 -11.24 -2.48
N VAL A 93 -9.10 -10.92 -1.51
CA VAL A 93 -8.98 -11.34 -0.11
C VAL A 93 -10.22 -12.13 0.29
N ILE A 94 -10.00 -13.28 0.94
CA ILE A 94 -11.04 -14.15 1.47
C ILE A 94 -10.88 -14.24 2.98
N GLN A 95 -11.99 -14.15 3.70
CA GLN A 95 -12.05 -14.34 5.15
C GLN A 95 -13.08 -15.41 5.48
N THR A 96 -12.66 -16.38 6.30
CA THR A 96 -13.55 -17.47 6.74
C THR A 96 -14.36 -17.06 7.96
N GLU A 97 -15.38 -17.85 8.29
CA GLU A 97 -15.89 -17.93 9.65
C GLU A 97 -14.78 -18.42 10.62
N PRO A 98 -14.93 -18.24 11.95
CA PRO A 98 -13.92 -18.72 12.88
C PRO A 98 -13.64 -20.22 12.73
N LEU A 99 -12.36 -20.57 12.74
CA LEU A 99 -11.84 -21.92 12.73
C LEU A 99 -11.14 -22.21 14.05
N GLU A 100 -10.98 -23.48 14.39
CA GLU A 100 -10.10 -23.90 15.47
C GLU A 100 -8.67 -23.33 15.27
N PRO A 101 -7.91 -23.14 16.36
CA PRO A 101 -6.52 -22.65 16.24
C PRO A 101 -5.68 -23.53 15.31
N LEU A 102 -5.25 -22.94 14.20
CA LEU A 102 -4.53 -23.62 13.14
C LEU A 102 -3.06 -23.18 13.06
N LEU A 103 -2.84 -21.87 13.07
CA LEU A 103 -1.49 -21.31 12.96
C LEU A 103 -1.41 -19.95 13.68
N LYS A 104 -0.24 -19.70 14.30
CA LYS A 104 0.05 -18.43 14.97
C LYS A 104 0.76 -17.42 14.07
N PRO A 105 1.75 -17.81 13.24
CA PRO A 105 2.46 -16.87 12.39
C PRO A 105 1.62 -16.42 11.19
N VAL A 106 1.99 -15.30 10.61
CA VAL A 106 1.67 -14.98 9.23
C VAL A 106 2.44 -15.95 8.34
N PHE A 107 1.84 -16.41 7.26
CA PHE A 107 2.52 -17.22 6.27
C PHE A 107 2.49 -16.56 4.89
N GLY A 108 3.56 -16.77 4.14
CA GLY A 108 3.66 -16.49 2.71
C GLY A 108 4.26 -17.69 2.00
N VAL A 109 3.79 -17.98 0.81
CA VAL A 109 4.26 -19.12 0.01
C VAL A 109 4.59 -18.67 -1.39
N ALA A 110 5.86 -18.49 -1.68
CA ALA A 110 6.34 -17.94 -2.94
C ALA A 110 5.83 -18.72 -4.16
N ASN A 111 5.98 -20.04 -4.16
CA ASN A 111 5.60 -20.89 -5.30
C ASN A 111 4.09 -21.01 -5.51
N ALA A 112 3.28 -20.83 -4.45
CA ALA A 112 1.83 -20.82 -4.54
C ALA A 112 1.28 -19.40 -4.67
N ASN A 113 2.17 -18.39 -4.57
CA ASN A 113 1.84 -16.98 -4.59
C ASN A 113 0.61 -16.68 -3.72
N CYS A 114 0.65 -17.13 -2.48
CA CYS A 114 -0.41 -16.92 -1.51
C CYS A 114 0.15 -16.56 -0.14
N ALA A 115 -0.64 -15.82 0.61
CA ALA A 115 -0.31 -15.45 1.98
C ALA A 115 -1.58 -15.44 2.85
N GLY A 116 -1.37 -15.46 4.15
CA GLY A 116 -2.50 -15.37 5.06
C GLY A 116 -2.09 -15.39 6.51
N ARG A 117 -3.11 -15.28 7.34
CA ARG A 117 -2.98 -15.35 8.79
C ARG A 117 -4.30 -15.79 9.41
N GLN A 118 -4.20 -16.44 10.55
CA GLN A 118 -5.37 -16.60 11.42
C GLN A 118 -5.43 -15.43 12.40
N GLN A 119 -6.58 -14.83 12.50
CA GLN A 119 -6.83 -13.72 13.43
C GLN A 119 -7.10 -14.25 14.85
N ILE A 120 -7.04 -13.37 15.84
CA ILE A 120 -7.29 -13.72 17.25
C ILE A 120 -8.71 -14.30 17.46
N ASP A 121 -9.68 -13.86 16.64
CA ASP A 121 -11.06 -14.34 16.64
C ASP A 121 -11.25 -15.70 15.91
N GLY A 122 -10.16 -16.34 15.49
CA GLY A 122 -10.15 -17.61 14.77
C GLY A 122 -10.39 -17.51 13.27
N ARG A 123 -10.74 -16.36 12.71
CA ARG A 123 -10.97 -16.18 11.26
C ARG A 123 -9.65 -16.28 10.50
N LEU A 124 -9.63 -17.10 9.46
CA LEU A 124 -8.52 -17.16 8.54
C LEU A 124 -8.71 -16.10 7.44
N ARG A 125 -7.73 -15.22 7.27
CA ARG A 125 -7.70 -14.22 6.20
C ARG A 125 -6.58 -14.59 5.24
N VAL A 126 -6.93 -14.79 3.97
CA VAL A 126 -6.01 -15.25 2.93
C VAL A 126 -6.13 -14.43 1.67
N THR A 127 -5.04 -14.39 0.92
CA THR A 127 -4.95 -13.75 -0.38
C THR A 127 -4.07 -14.60 -1.31
N SER A 128 -4.16 -14.33 -2.59
CA SER A 128 -3.36 -14.97 -3.63
C SER A 128 -2.95 -13.92 -4.66
N SER A 129 -2.43 -14.38 -5.77
CA SER A 129 -1.87 -13.58 -6.87
C SER A 129 -2.64 -12.30 -7.15
N ALA A 130 -1.90 -11.23 -7.41
CA ALA A 130 -2.46 -10.03 -8.01
C ALA A 130 -2.91 -10.30 -9.46
N MET A 131 -3.92 -9.57 -9.90
CA MET A 131 -4.45 -9.62 -11.26
C MET A 131 -4.44 -8.21 -11.86
N ASP A 132 -4.22 -8.10 -13.16
CA ASP A 132 -4.35 -6.83 -13.85
C ASP A 132 -5.75 -6.25 -13.63
N TRP A 133 -5.78 -4.96 -13.36
CA TRP A 133 -7.01 -4.22 -13.19
C TRP A 133 -7.04 -3.06 -14.18
N HIS A 134 -8.12 -2.94 -14.92
CA HIS A 134 -8.29 -1.96 -16.00
C HIS A 134 -9.48 -1.03 -15.74
N GLY A 135 -9.91 -0.90 -14.49
CA GLY A 135 -10.98 0.01 -14.12
C GLY A 135 -10.54 1.47 -14.12
N ASP A 136 -11.52 2.35 -13.95
CA ASP A 136 -11.29 3.79 -13.91
C ASP A 136 -10.90 4.25 -12.50
N LEU A 137 -9.78 4.97 -12.41
CA LEU A 137 -9.29 5.63 -11.20
C LEU A 137 -9.75 7.10 -11.11
N THR A 138 -10.70 7.53 -11.92
CA THR A 138 -11.18 8.93 -11.89
C THR A 138 -11.46 9.37 -10.46
N PRO A 139 -10.99 10.55 -10.05
CA PRO A 139 -11.23 11.09 -8.71
C PRO A 139 -12.71 11.12 -8.37
N GLY A 140 -13.09 10.41 -7.33
CA GLY A 140 -14.47 10.25 -6.88
C GLY A 140 -14.54 9.36 -5.64
N PRO A 141 -15.74 8.87 -5.28
CA PRO A 141 -15.82 7.81 -4.29
C PRO A 141 -14.98 6.62 -4.78
N PRO A 142 -14.31 5.87 -3.87
CA PRO A 142 -13.43 4.77 -4.26
C PRO A 142 -14.14 3.87 -5.27
N PRO A 143 -13.48 3.48 -6.38
CA PRO A 143 -14.08 2.58 -7.33
C PRO A 143 -14.54 1.33 -6.59
N ALA A 144 -15.73 0.85 -6.92
CA ALA A 144 -16.23 -0.42 -6.40
C ALA A 144 -15.36 -1.54 -6.96
N VAL A 145 -14.27 -1.86 -6.28
CA VAL A 145 -13.37 -2.95 -6.65
C VAL A 145 -13.98 -4.25 -6.15
N ALA A 146 -14.52 -5.03 -7.06
CA ALA A 146 -15.09 -6.34 -6.77
C ALA A 146 -14.21 -7.44 -7.37
N PRO A 147 -13.92 -8.51 -6.63
CA PRO A 147 -13.20 -9.65 -7.18
C PRO A 147 -14.06 -10.38 -8.18
N THR A 148 -13.44 -10.88 -9.25
CA THR A 148 -14.12 -11.74 -10.23
C THR A 148 -14.29 -13.17 -9.68
N ALA A 149 -15.26 -13.92 -10.22
CA ALA A 149 -15.42 -15.33 -9.85
C ALA A 149 -14.13 -16.14 -10.10
N SER A 150 -13.40 -15.84 -11.17
CA SER A 150 -12.15 -16.50 -11.50
C SER A 150 -11.03 -16.17 -10.48
N SER A 151 -10.95 -14.92 -9.99
CA SER A 151 -9.97 -14.54 -8.98
C SER A 151 -10.27 -15.19 -7.64
N ILE A 152 -11.54 -15.31 -7.28
CA ILE A 152 -11.97 -16.02 -6.07
C ILE A 152 -11.60 -17.52 -6.16
N ALA A 153 -11.97 -18.18 -7.27
CA ALA A 153 -11.65 -19.60 -7.47
C ALA A 153 -10.14 -19.87 -7.41
N ARG A 154 -9.34 -19.04 -8.08
CA ARG A 154 -7.87 -19.15 -8.06
C ARG A 154 -7.32 -18.96 -6.64
N THR A 155 -7.84 -18.02 -5.87
CA THR A 155 -7.41 -17.80 -4.49
C THR A 155 -7.71 -19.01 -3.61
N ILE A 156 -8.89 -19.60 -3.74
CA ILE A 156 -9.27 -20.81 -3.03
C ILE A 156 -8.34 -21.97 -3.42
N GLU A 157 -8.12 -22.20 -4.71
CA GLU A 157 -7.26 -23.26 -5.21
C GLU A 157 -5.82 -23.14 -4.68
N ASN A 158 -5.19 -21.97 -4.85
CA ASN A 158 -3.81 -21.76 -4.44
C ASN A 158 -3.64 -21.95 -2.93
N VAL A 159 -4.55 -21.38 -2.13
CA VAL A 159 -4.46 -21.46 -0.67
C VAL A 159 -4.81 -22.87 -0.17
N SER A 160 -5.81 -23.53 -0.74
CA SER A 160 -6.18 -24.91 -0.37
C SER A 160 -5.06 -25.91 -0.66
N GLY A 161 -4.24 -25.66 -1.68
CA GLY A 161 -3.04 -26.44 -1.96
C GLY A 161 -1.99 -26.41 -0.84
N VAL A 162 -2.01 -25.36 0.00
CA VAL A 162 -1.10 -25.15 1.14
C VAL A 162 -1.80 -25.42 2.47
N LEU A 163 -3.02 -24.95 2.61
CA LEU A 163 -3.89 -25.10 3.78
C LEU A 163 -5.21 -25.77 3.38
N PRO A 164 -5.26 -27.10 3.33
CA PRO A 164 -6.43 -27.85 2.87
C PRO A 164 -7.72 -27.53 3.63
N VAL A 165 -7.63 -27.07 4.87
CA VAL A 165 -8.79 -26.66 5.68
C VAL A 165 -9.65 -25.60 5.02
N LEU A 166 -9.07 -24.79 4.11
CA LEU A 166 -9.81 -23.73 3.44
C LEU A 166 -10.90 -24.27 2.51
N SER A 167 -10.69 -25.44 1.89
CA SER A 167 -11.70 -26.03 0.96
C SER A 167 -13.03 -26.38 1.64
N GLU A 168 -13.01 -26.65 2.95
CA GLU A 168 -14.19 -26.98 3.75
C GLU A 168 -14.66 -25.80 4.63
N ALA A 169 -13.88 -24.70 4.66
CA ALA A 169 -14.18 -23.57 5.51
C ALA A 169 -15.39 -22.76 4.98
N LYS A 170 -16.26 -22.34 5.88
CA LYS A 170 -17.33 -21.40 5.54
C LYS A 170 -16.76 -20.01 5.32
N ILE A 171 -17.09 -19.38 4.20
CA ILE A 171 -16.63 -18.05 3.85
C ILE A 171 -17.55 -17.00 4.49
N ALA A 172 -16.96 -16.11 5.30
CA ALA A 172 -17.67 -15.01 5.93
C ALA A 172 -17.68 -13.76 5.04
N LYS A 173 -16.56 -13.48 4.33
CA LYS A 173 -16.42 -12.26 3.53
C LYS A 173 -15.41 -12.44 2.41
N ILE A 174 -15.70 -11.80 1.28
CA ILE A 174 -14.78 -11.66 0.15
C ILE A 174 -14.76 -10.20 -0.27
N TRP A 175 -13.55 -9.68 -0.56
CA TRP A 175 -13.38 -8.33 -1.10
C TRP A 175 -12.13 -8.26 -1.97
N ALA A 176 -11.95 -7.17 -2.65
CA ALA A 176 -10.72 -6.89 -3.38
C ALA A 176 -10.17 -5.51 -2.99
N GLY A 177 -8.88 -5.33 -3.25
CA GLY A 177 -8.17 -4.07 -3.07
C GLY A 177 -7.19 -3.84 -4.21
N LEU A 178 -6.87 -2.58 -4.47
CA LEU A 178 -5.87 -2.18 -5.45
C LEU A 178 -4.54 -1.90 -4.74
N LEU A 179 -3.45 -2.18 -5.42
CA LEU A 179 -2.09 -1.94 -4.94
C LEU A 179 -1.39 -0.93 -5.86
N ASP A 180 -0.48 -0.15 -5.28
CA ASP A 180 0.44 0.75 -5.97
C ASP A 180 1.80 0.06 -6.14
N LEU A 181 1.95 -0.76 -7.20
CA LEU A 181 3.18 -1.50 -7.45
C LEU A 181 4.19 -0.68 -8.24
N THR A 182 5.40 -0.55 -7.70
CA THR A 182 6.58 -0.11 -8.45
C THR A 182 7.25 -1.28 -9.16
N PRO A 183 8.05 -1.06 -10.23
CA PRO A 183 8.69 -2.15 -10.98
C PRO A 183 9.65 -3.02 -10.16
N ASP A 184 10.24 -2.46 -9.09
CA ASP A 184 11.21 -3.11 -8.21
C ASP A 184 10.65 -3.44 -6.82
N ALA A 185 9.34 -3.23 -6.61
CA ALA A 185 8.64 -3.38 -5.33
C ALA A 185 9.17 -2.50 -4.17
N LEU A 186 10.06 -1.56 -4.43
CA LEU A 186 10.53 -0.59 -3.44
C LEU A 186 9.71 0.70 -3.51
N PRO A 187 9.34 1.32 -2.38
CA PRO A 187 8.60 2.58 -2.41
C PRO A 187 9.45 3.73 -2.95
N VAL A 188 8.78 4.80 -3.35
CA VAL A 188 9.41 6.10 -3.57
C VAL A 188 9.26 6.91 -2.30
N ILE A 189 10.39 7.29 -1.71
CA ILE A 189 10.46 8.15 -0.51
C ILE A 189 11.53 9.20 -0.77
N GLU A 190 11.11 10.41 -1.13
CA GLU A 190 12.06 11.49 -1.43
C GLU A 190 11.47 12.88 -1.20
N ARG A 191 12.32 13.87 -0.99
CA ARG A 191 12.00 15.27 -1.25
C ARG A 191 12.24 15.52 -2.73
N VAL A 192 11.22 16.05 -3.41
CA VAL A 192 11.28 16.32 -4.86
C VAL A 192 12.34 17.38 -5.14
N PRO A 193 13.38 17.10 -5.93
CA PRO A 193 14.43 18.08 -6.19
C PRO A 193 13.99 19.21 -7.12
N GLU A 194 12.99 18.96 -7.98
CA GLU A 194 12.50 19.92 -8.99
C GLU A 194 11.58 20.98 -8.39
N ILE A 195 10.93 20.67 -7.25
CA ILE A 195 9.93 21.58 -6.63
C ILE A 195 10.14 21.60 -5.13
N ASP A 196 10.53 22.75 -4.61
CA ASP A 196 10.72 22.90 -3.16
C ASP A 196 9.40 22.72 -2.39
N GLY A 197 9.46 22.03 -1.26
CA GLY A 197 8.32 21.80 -0.39
C GLY A 197 7.44 20.61 -0.77
N ILE A 198 7.85 19.75 -1.69
CA ILE A 198 7.13 18.50 -1.97
C ILE A 198 7.95 17.30 -1.51
N VAL A 199 7.31 16.39 -0.78
CA VAL A 199 7.82 15.08 -0.36
C VAL A 199 6.90 14.00 -0.92
N ILE A 200 7.43 12.93 -1.46
CA ILE A 200 6.69 11.78 -1.96
C ILE A 200 6.90 10.60 -1.02
N ALA A 201 5.82 9.86 -0.72
CA ALA A 201 5.83 8.59 -0.02
C ALA A 201 4.75 7.67 -0.65
N ALA A 202 5.09 6.94 -1.70
CA ALA A 202 4.13 6.16 -2.50
C ALA A 202 4.79 4.94 -3.15
N GLY A 203 3.99 4.05 -3.76
CA GLY A 203 4.49 2.86 -4.43
C GLY A 203 4.94 1.78 -3.44
N PHE A 204 4.20 1.58 -2.37
CA PHE A 204 4.57 0.66 -1.28
C PHE A 204 4.43 -0.82 -1.63
N SER A 205 3.88 -1.15 -2.79
CA SER A 205 3.88 -2.50 -3.36
C SER A 205 3.34 -3.59 -2.43
N GLY A 206 2.30 -3.26 -1.65
CA GLY A 206 1.69 -4.17 -0.67
C GLY A 206 2.40 -4.26 0.68
N HIS A 207 3.58 -3.65 0.87
CA HIS A 207 4.37 -3.72 2.10
C HIS A 207 4.19 -2.53 3.05
N GLY A 208 3.40 -1.52 2.64
CA GLY A 208 3.28 -0.23 3.32
C GLY A 208 2.88 -0.31 4.79
N PHE A 209 2.06 -1.29 5.18
CA PHE A 209 1.65 -1.45 6.58
C PHE A 209 2.84 -1.83 7.48
N GLY A 210 3.66 -2.79 7.05
CA GLY A 210 4.82 -3.26 7.84
C GLY A 210 5.93 -2.21 7.97
N ILE A 211 6.22 -1.49 6.89
CA ILE A 211 7.31 -0.50 6.87
C ILE A 211 6.83 0.93 7.22
N GLY A 212 5.53 1.14 7.36
CA GLY A 212 4.90 2.44 7.62
C GLY A 212 5.50 3.21 8.82
N PRO A 213 5.75 2.58 9.98
CA PRO A 213 6.35 3.28 11.11
C PRO A 213 7.73 3.88 10.81
N MET A 214 8.62 3.13 10.14
CA MET A 214 9.93 3.66 9.75
C MET A 214 9.79 4.71 8.65
N THR A 215 8.92 4.48 7.65
CA THR A 215 8.64 5.47 6.60
C THR A 215 8.17 6.80 7.21
N SER A 216 7.32 6.76 8.22
CA SER A 216 6.83 7.98 8.88
C SER A 216 7.97 8.80 9.50
N LEU A 217 8.99 8.14 10.06
CA LEU A 217 10.17 8.81 10.60
C LEU A 217 11.04 9.42 9.50
N LEU A 218 11.20 8.71 8.37
CA LEU A 218 11.95 9.21 7.21
C LEU A 218 11.25 10.41 6.57
N VAL A 219 9.92 10.32 6.39
CA VAL A 219 9.11 11.44 5.88
C VAL A 219 9.18 12.65 6.82
N ARG A 220 9.11 12.43 8.14
CA ARG A 220 9.29 13.51 9.11
C ARG A 220 10.65 14.20 8.93
N ASP A 221 11.74 13.43 8.83
CA ASP A 221 13.09 13.98 8.65
C ASP A 221 13.15 14.82 7.36
N LEU A 222 12.56 14.32 6.24
CA LEU A 222 12.47 15.08 4.98
C LEU A 222 11.62 16.35 5.09
N VAL A 223 10.51 16.32 5.82
CA VAL A 223 9.63 17.48 6.01
C VAL A 223 10.33 18.58 6.83
N LEU A 224 11.07 18.19 7.85
CA LEU A 224 11.80 19.11 8.72
C LEU A 224 13.13 19.60 8.11
N GLY A 225 13.58 19.00 7.00
CA GLY A 225 14.88 19.28 6.40
C GLY A 225 16.05 18.66 7.17
N ASP A 226 15.75 17.68 8.02
CA ASP A 226 16.77 16.91 8.75
C ASP A 226 17.42 15.87 7.84
N THR A 227 18.62 15.42 8.22
CA THR A 227 19.25 14.28 7.56
C THR A 227 18.45 12.99 7.87
N PRO A 228 17.95 12.28 6.86
CA PRO A 228 17.23 11.04 7.09
C PRO A 228 18.09 10.02 7.83
N ARG A 229 17.51 9.36 8.82
CA ARG A 229 18.19 8.35 9.67
C ARG A 229 18.60 7.07 8.93
N LEU A 230 18.11 6.85 7.73
CA LEU A 230 18.52 5.79 6.81
C LEU A 230 18.81 6.39 5.43
N PRO A 231 19.74 5.81 4.65
CA PRO A 231 20.00 6.24 3.28
C PRO A 231 18.75 6.08 2.40
N LEU A 232 18.40 7.10 1.62
CA LEU A 232 17.23 7.10 0.75
C LEU A 232 17.57 6.95 -0.74
N ASN A 233 18.83 6.71 -1.11
CA ASN A 233 19.26 6.62 -2.51
C ASN A 233 18.48 5.55 -3.30
N ALA A 234 18.20 4.40 -2.68
CA ALA A 234 17.44 3.33 -3.31
C ALA A 234 15.93 3.64 -3.45
N PHE A 235 15.45 4.71 -2.83
CA PHE A 235 14.03 5.08 -2.80
C PHE A 235 13.70 6.32 -3.64
N GLN A 236 14.68 6.87 -4.38
CA GLN A 236 14.48 8.03 -5.24
C GLN A 236 13.85 7.62 -6.58
N ARG A 237 13.00 8.50 -7.16
CA ARG A 237 12.41 8.29 -8.50
C ARG A 237 13.46 8.17 -9.60
N SER A 238 14.60 8.84 -9.43
CA SER A 238 15.71 8.82 -10.40
C SER A 238 16.24 7.41 -10.70
N ARG A 239 16.02 6.43 -9.82
CA ARG A 239 16.38 5.03 -10.06
C ARG A 239 15.67 4.40 -11.25
N PHE A 240 14.54 4.97 -11.66
CA PHE A 240 13.78 4.51 -12.84
C PHE A 240 14.15 5.23 -14.13
N GLN A 241 15.03 6.26 -14.08
CA GLN A 241 15.43 7.01 -15.27
C GLN A 241 16.38 6.17 -16.12
N GLY A 242 16.11 6.11 -17.44
CA GLY A 242 16.97 5.40 -18.41
C GLY A 242 16.93 3.88 -18.33
N GLN A 243 16.07 3.28 -17.52
CA GLN A 243 15.85 1.84 -17.51
C GLN A 243 14.64 1.48 -18.38
N GLU A 244 14.77 0.48 -19.26
CA GLU A 244 13.58 -0.24 -19.76
C GLU A 244 12.91 -0.89 -18.53
N ILE A 245 11.76 -0.37 -18.19
CA ILE A 245 10.94 -0.90 -17.08
C ILE A 245 10.41 -2.26 -17.53
N LYS A 246 11.20 -3.31 -17.36
CA LYS A 246 10.67 -4.67 -17.42
C LYS A 246 9.85 -4.86 -16.15
N GLN A 247 8.53 -4.91 -16.32
CA GLN A 247 7.67 -5.47 -15.27
C GLN A 247 8.11 -6.92 -15.03
N ASN A 248 8.97 -7.12 -14.06
CA ASN A 248 9.17 -8.45 -13.53
C ASN A 248 7.84 -8.88 -12.92
N SER A 249 7.49 -10.15 -13.11
CA SER A 249 6.36 -10.76 -12.41
C SER A 249 6.68 -10.81 -10.90
N LEU A 250 6.54 -9.66 -10.25
CA LEU A 250 6.76 -9.57 -8.81
C LEU A 250 5.69 -10.40 -8.12
N THR A 251 6.12 -11.41 -7.43
CA THR A 251 5.25 -12.10 -6.50
C THR A 251 5.05 -11.19 -5.29
N LEU A 252 3.80 -11.02 -4.83
CA LEU A 252 3.48 -10.19 -3.66
C LEU A 252 4.08 -10.74 -2.35
N HIS A 253 4.76 -11.84 -2.40
CA HIS A 253 5.19 -12.61 -1.23
C HIS A 253 6.67 -13.03 -1.27
N GLY A 254 7.48 -12.37 -2.08
CA GLY A 254 8.93 -12.63 -2.24
C GLY A 254 9.30 -13.55 -3.37
#